data_fd839e907d01e85607b11c7cccf9a25a
#
_entry.id   fd839e907d01e85607b11c7cccf9a25a
#
_cell.length_a   1.000
_cell.length_b   1.000
_cell.length_c   1.000
_cell.angle_alpha   90.00
_cell.angle_beta   90.00
_cell.angle_gamma   90.00
#
_symmetry.space_group_name_H-M   'P 1'
#
loop_
_entity.id
_entity.type
_entity.pdbx_description
1 polymer ?
#
loop_
_entity_poly.entity_id
_entity_poly.type
_entity_poly.pdbx_seq_one_letter_code
_entity_poly.pdbx_strand_id
1 'polypeptide(L)'
;MITVRQVYEAMQAIAPLELAESWDNPGLLVDCGGAVHRVLTALDITPEVVEEAAAKQCEMIVSHHPVIFDPLKRLGPQDVPFQLVRAGISAVCMHTNLDAAEGGVNEVLAGIFGMNDMETFAEGCGRVGAIEEITVPELARKAQQELACLLYTSPSPRDRSVSR
;
A
#
# COMPACT_ATOMS: atom_id res chain seq x y z
N MET A 1 5.63 -17.86 20.28
CA MET A 1 6.45 -16.81 19.66
C MET A 1 6.08 -16.80 18.19
N ILE A 2 5.60 -15.68 17.67
CA ILE A 2 5.15 -15.57 16.26
C ILE A 2 6.39 -15.37 15.39
N THR A 3 6.46 -16.07 14.26
CA THR A 3 7.57 -15.99 13.31
C THR A 3 7.25 -15.06 12.14
N VAL A 4 8.27 -14.57 11.42
CA VAL A 4 8.11 -13.82 10.15
C VAL A 4 7.15 -14.55 9.20
N ARG A 5 7.33 -15.86 9.04
CA ARG A 5 6.48 -16.68 8.17
C ARG A 5 5.01 -16.68 8.59
N GLN A 6 4.72 -16.79 9.88
CA GLN A 6 3.36 -16.77 10.38
C GLN A 6 2.68 -15.40 10.21
N VAL A 7 3.43 -14.31 10.35
CA VAL A 7 2.88 -12.98 10.03
C VAL A 7 2.57 -12.87 8.54
N TYR A 8 3.48 -13.32 7.69
CA TYR A 8 3.28 -13.33 6.24
C TYR A 8 2.06 -14.18 5.84
N GLU A 9 1.91 -15.38 6.39
CA GLU A 9 0.75 -16.25 6.16
C GLU A 9 -0.58 -15.58 6.60
N ALA A 10 -0.55 -14.85 7.72
CA ALA A 10 -1.72 -14.10 8.17
C ALA A 10 -2.05 -12.94 7.19
N MET A 11 -1.05 -12.26 6.64
CA MET A 11 -1.26 -11.22 5.63
C MET A 11 -1.83 -11.81 4.32
N GLN A 12 -1.35 -12.98 3.89
CA GLN A 12 -1.90 -13.68 2.74
C GLN A 12 -3.35 -14.14 2.94
N ALA A 13 -3.75 -14.46 4.18
CA ALA A 13 -5.14 -14.78 4.48
C ALA A 13 -6.08 -13.56 4.35
N ILE A 14 -5.54 -12.33 4.53
CA ILE A 14 -6.28 -11.07 4.34
C ILE A 14 -6.34 -10.71 2.84
N ALA A 15 -5.21 -10.80 2.16
CA ALA A 15 -5.08 -10.45 0.75
C ALA A 15 -4.20 -11.48 0.02
N PRO A 16 -4.81 -12.54 -0.53
CA PRO A 16 -4.11 -13.58 -1.27
C PRO A 16 -3.28 -13.02 -2.43
N LEU A 17 -2.09 -13.60 -2.65
CA LEU A 17 -1.19 -13.13 -3.73
C LEU A 17 -1.77 -13.33 -5.12
N GLU A 18 -2.70 -14.28 -5.27
CA GLU A 18 -3.41 -14.56 -6.51
C GLU A 18 -4.27 -13.38 -7.00
N LEU A 19 -4.57 -12.42 -6.11
CA LEU A 19 -5.29 -11.18 -6.44
C LEU A 19 -4.36 -10.10 -7.00
N ALA A 20 -3.05 -10.31 -6.95
CA ALA A 20 -2.09 -9.32 -7.44
C ALA A 20 -2.07 -9.26 -8.97
N GLU A 21 -1.82 -8.06 -9.49
CA GLU A 21 -1.56 -7.87 -10.91
C GLU A 21 -0.32 -8.65 -11.37
N SER A 22 -0.33 -9.15 -12.59
CA SER A 22 0.73 -10.02 -13.12
C SER A 22 2.11 -9.36 -13.24
N TRP A 23 2.15 -8.04 -13.23
CA TRP A 23 3.38 -7.23 -13.30
C TRP A 23 3.89 -6.81 -11.90
N ASP A 24 3.12 -7.10 -10.86
CA ASP A 24 3.40 -6.66 -9.48
C ASP A 24 4.37 -7.62 -8.76
N ASN A 25 4.94 -7.15 -7.66
CA ASN A 25 5.83 -7.93 -6.81
C ASN A 25 5.48 -7.82 -5.32
N PRO A 26 4.26 -8.22 -4.90
CA PRO A 26 3.92 -8.28 -3.48
C PRO A 26 4.51 -9.52 -2.80
N GLY A 27 4.43 -9.55 -1.48
CA GLY A 27 4.81 -10.70 -0.67
C GLY A 27 5.97 -10.44 0.29
N LEU A 28 6.60 -11.51 0.75
CA LEU A 28 7.76 -11.45 1.64
C LEU A 28 9.02 -11.13 0.82
N LEU A 29 9.37 -9.85 0.74
CA LEU A 29 10.46 -9.35 -0.12
C LEU A 29 11.83 -9.38 0.54
N VAL A 30 11.87 -9.25 1.88
CA VAL A 30 13.10 -9.39 2.68
C VAL A 30 12.77 -10.29 3.86
N ASP A 31 13.42 -11.43 3.95
CA ASP A 31 13.27 -12.39 5.05
C ASP A 31 14.57 -12.45 5.86
N CYS A 32 14.53 -11.89 7.07
CA CYS A 32 15.62 -11.97 8.05
C CYS A 32 15.39 -13.10 9.06
N GLY A 33 14.29 -13.82 8.95
CA GLY A 33 13.91 -14.88 9.90
C GLY A 33 13.58 -14.36 11.30
N GLY A 34 13.50 -15.31 12.23
CA GLY A 34 13.34 -14.99 13.65
C GLY A 34 11.90 -14.82 14.13
N ALA A 35 11.80 -14.38 15.38
CA ALA A 35 10.54 -14.06 16.05
C ALA A 35 10.14 -12.62 15.79
N VAL A 36 8.84 -12.39 15.68
CA VAL A 36 8.26 -11.06 15.50
C VAL A 36 7.42 -10.72 16.74
N HIS A 37 7.73 -9.61 17.38
CA HIS A 37 6.99 -9.06 18.51
C HIS A 37 6.36 -7.71 18.15
N ARG A 38 7.02 -6.97 17.25
CA ARG A 38 6.56 -5.64 16.80
C ARG A 38 6.62 -5.55 15.29
N VAL A 39 5.55 -5.02 14.72
CA VAL A 39 5.42 -4.74 13.30
C VAL A 39 5.22 -3.24 13.14
N LEU A 40 5.94 -2.63 12.22
CA LEU A 40 5.69 -1.27 11.75
C LEU A 40 4.92 -1.34 10.44
N THR A 41 3.90 -0.51 10.28
CA THR A 41 3.17 -0.39 9.01
C THR A 41 3.54 0.93 8.34
N ALA A 42 3.75 0.90 7.03
CA ALA A 42 4.11 2.09 6.25
C ALA A 42 3.51 2.01 4.84
N LEU A 43 3.35 3.15 4.19
CA LEU A 43 3.03 3.20 2.76
C LEU A 43 4.26 2.78 1.94
N ASP A 44 5.37 3.45 2.19
CA ASP A 44 6.68 3.20 1.57
C ASP A 44 7.71 2.81 2.63
N ILE A 45 8.65 1.94 2.27
CA ILE A 45 9.82 1.67 3.11
C ILE A 45 10.98 2.57 2.61
N THR A 46 11.16 3.70 3.29
CA THR A 46 12.29 4.61 3.06
C THR A 46 13.43 4.33 4.07
N PRO A 47 14.64 4.88 3.87
CA PRO A 47 15.71 4.80 4.87
C PRO A 47 15.26 5.26 6.27
N GLU A 48 14.49 6.35 6.33
CA GLU A 48 13.98 6.90 7.59
C GLU A 48 12.98 5.95 8.28
N VAL A 49 12.16 5.24 7.48
CA VAL A 49 11.24 4.20 8.00
C VAL A 49 12.02 3.01 8.55
N VAL A 50 13.12 2.61 7.92
CA VAL A 50 14.01 1.56 8.45
C VAL A 50 14.66 2.00 9.76
N GLU A 51 15.13 3.24 9.84
CA GLU A 51 15.72 3.81 11.08
C GLU A 51 14.65 3.87 12.18
N GLU A 52 13.44 4.29 11.88
CA GLU A 52 12.33 4.32 12.84
C GLU A 52 11.99 2.91 13.35
N ALA A 53 11.89 1.93 12.45
CA ALA A 53 11.61 0.54 12.81
C ALA A 53 12.70 -0.03 13.72
N ALA A 54 13.98 0.24 13.41
CA ALA A 54 15.11 -0.17 14.24
C ALA A 54 15.07 0.49 15.62
N ALA A 55 14.81 1.80 15.69
CA ALA A 55 14.71 2.54 16.94
C ALA A 55 13.55 2.05 17.82
N LYS A 56 12.44 1.64 17.20
CA LYS A 56 11.28 1.04 17.88
C LYS A 56 11.41 -0.45 18.14
N GLN A 57 12.54 -1.05 17.76
CA GLN A 57 12.78 -2.49 17.90
C GLN A 57 11.70 -3.34 17.20
N CYS A 58 11.32 -2.95 16.00
CA CYS A 58 10.44 -3.74 15.14
C CYS A 58 11.27 -4.74 14.35
N GLU A 59 10.83 -5.99 14.31
CA GLU A 59 11.49 -7.05 13.54
C GLU A 59 10.93 -7.19 12.13
N MET A 60 9.82 -6.49 11.84
CA MET A 60 9.16 -6.54 10.55
C MET A 60 8.52 -5.20 10.19
N ILE A 61 8.54 -4.88 8.89
CA ILE A 61 7.75 -3.81 8.29
C ILE A 61 6.76 -4.45 7.32
N VAL A 62 5.49 -4.04 7.40
CA VAL A 62 4.47 -4.33 6.40
C VAL A 62 4.20 -3.04 5.64
N SER A 63 4.45 -3.04 4.34
CA SER A 63 4.25 -1.89 3.47
C SER A 63 3.18 -2.14 2.42
N HIS A 64 2.63 -1.05 1.88
CA HIS A 64 1.79 -1.11 0.69
C HIS A 64 2.67 -1.18 -0.57
N HIS A 65 3.60 -0.27 -0.75
CA HIS A 65 4.48 -0.28 -1.90
C HIS A 65 5.66 -1.25 -1.71
N PRO A 66 6.04 -2.01 -2.76
CA PRO A 66 7.11 -2.98 -2.68
C PRO A 66 8.49 -2.32 -2.58
N VAL A 67 9.27 -2.71 -1.57
CA VAL A 67 10.65 -2.24 -1.40
C VAL A 67 11.59 -2.80 -2.48
N ILE A 68 11.19 -3.86 -3.14
CA ILE A 68 11.83 -4.45 -4.32
C ILE A 68 10.73 -4.61 -5.38
N PHE A 69 10.73 -3.76 -6.41
CA PHE A 69 9.79 -3.87 -7.51
C PHE A 69 10.40 -4.67 -8.66
N ASP A 70 11.55 -4.25 -9.15
CA ASP A 70 12.31 -4.95 -10.18
C ASP A 70 13.41 -5.83 -9.57
N PRO A 71 13.86 -6.90 -10.28
CA PRO A 71 14.97 -7.73 -9.84
C PRO A 71 16.25 -6.93 -9.61
N LEU A 72 16.82 -7.05 -8.41
CA LEU A 72 18.03 -6.34 -8.05
C LEU A 72 19.25 -6.95 -8.77
N LYS A 73 19.98 -6.14 -9.53
CA LYS A 73 21.25 -6.54 -10.18
C LYS A 73 22.47 -6.28 -9.29
N ARG A 74 22.35 -5.40 -8.33
CA ARG A 74 23.39 -5.02 -7.36
C ARG A 74 22.70 -4.64 -6.06
N LEU A 75 23.42 -4.78 -4.95
CA LEU A 75 22.95 -4.42 -3.63
C LEU A 75 24.11 -3.75 -2.88
N GLY A 76 23.87 -2.58 -2.34
CA GLY A 76 24.86 -1.78 -1.62
C GLY A 76 24.29 -1.05 -0.41
N PRO A 77 25.15 -0.39 0.39
CA PRO A 77 24.75 0.24 1.67
C PRO A 77 23.68 1.33 1.55
N GLN A 78 23.50 1.90 0.37
CA GLN A 78 22.50 2.93 0.11
C GLN A 78 21.12 2.36 -0.27
N ASP A 79 21.08 1.06 -0.61
CA ASP A 79 19.84 0.41 -1.00
C ASP A 79 19.02 0.01 0.22
N VAL A 80 17.74 0.35 0.23
CA VAL A 80 16.83 0.07 1.36
C VAL A 80 16.78 -1.44 1.69
N PRO A 81 16.73 -2.37 0.73
CA PRO A 81 16.79 -3.80 1.04
C PRO A 81 18.06 -4.22 1.76
N PHE A 82 19.22 -3.61 1.46
CA PHE A 82 20.44 -3.86 2.19
C PHE A 82 20.38 -3.35 3.64
N GLN A 83 19.79 -2.16 3.83
CA GLN A 83 19.62 -1.57 5.17
C GLN A 83 18.69 -2.43 6.03
N LEU A 84 17.61 -2.96 5.48
CA LEU A 84 16.70 -3.91 6.14
C LEU A 84 17.45 -5.17 6.60
N VAL A 85 18.20 -5.82 5.70
CA VAL A 85 19.01 -7.01 6.04
C VAL A 85 20.02 -6.68 7.13
N ARG A 86 20.70 -5.54 7.03
CA ARG A 86 21.71 -5.13 8.03
C ARG A 86 21.08 -4.84 9.39
N ALA A 87 19.86 -4.34 9.42
CA ALA A 87 19.11 -4.09 10.64
C ALA A 87 18.39 -5.34 11.20
N GLY A 88 18.38 -6.46 10.47
CA GLY A 88 17.67 -7.67 10.83
C GLY A 88 16.14 -7.52 10.76
N ILE A 89 15.63 -6.62 9.90
CA ILE A 89 14.22 -6.29 9.76
C ILE A 89 13.69 -6.94 8.48
N SER A 90 12.66 -7.76 8.62
CA SER A 90 11.94 -8.36 7.49
C SER A 90 10.95 -7.37 6.87
N ALA A 91 10.68 -7.52 5.57
CA ALA A 91 9.73 -6.67 4.86
C ALA A 91 8.72 -7.51 4.06
N VAL A 92 7.44 -7.26 4.34
CA VAL A 92 6.29 -7.80 3.60
C VAL A 92 5.60 -6.66 2.87
N CYS A 93 5.32 -6.87 1.60
CA CYS A 93 4.52 -5.94 0.80
C CYS A 93 3.16 -6.54 0.49
N MET A 94 2.11 -5.74 0.67
CA MET A 94 0.73 -6.04 0.29
C MET A 94 0.26 -4.89 -0.61
N HIS A 95 0.38 -5.07 -1.93
CA HIS A 95 0.20 -4.01 -2.93
C HIS A 95 -1.13 -4.21 -3.69
N THR A 96 -1.09 -4.50 -4.98
CA THR A 96 -2.31 -4.64 -5.78
C THR A 96 -3.23 -5.76 -5.30
N ASN A 97 -2.69 -6.80 -4.68
CA ASN A 97 -3.48 -7.82 -4.01
C ASN A 97 -4.33 -7.27 -2.86
N LEU A 98 -3.80 -6.29 -2.08
CA LEU A 98 -4.56 -5.63 -1.01
C LEU A 98 -5.54 -4.61 -1.57
N ASP A 99 -5.25 -3.98 -2.73
CA ASP A 99 -6.21 -3.12 -3.41
C ASP A 99 -7.45 -3.89 -3.88
N ALA A 100 -7.23 -5.10 -4.40
CA ALA A 100 -8.29 -5.96 -4.93
C ALA A 100 -9.06 -6.75 -3.85
N ALA A 101 -8.43 -7.02 -2.71
CA ALA A 101 -9.00 -7.85 -1.65
C ALA A 101 -10.32 -7.27 -1.08
N GLU A 102 -11.20 -8.17 -0.64
CA GLU A 102 -12.36 -7.81 0.17
C GLU A 102 -11.89 -7.20 1.50
N GLY A 103 -12.47 -6.05 1.88
CA GLY A 103 -12.00 -5.26 3.02
C GLY A 103 -10.66 -4.57 2.80
N GLY A 104 -10.11 -4.61 1.61
CA GLY A 104 -8.85 -3.98 1.24
C GLY A 104 -8.94 -2.47 1.00
N VAL A 105 -7.87 -1.89 0.45
CA VAL A 105 -7.71 -0.43 0.33
C VAL A 105 -8.86 0.23 -0.41
N ASN A 106 -9.29 -0.34 -1.54
CA ASN A 106 -10.36 0.25 -2.34
C ASN A 106 -11.72 0.24 -1.64
N GLU A 107 -12.03 -0.80 -0.86
CA GLU A 107 -13.27 -0.85 -0.08
C GLU A 107 -13.22 0.08 1.13
N VAL A 108 -12.08 0.21 1.79
CA VAL A 108 -11.88 1.20 2.86
C VAL A 108 -12.09 2.62 2.32
N LEU A 109 -11.51 2.94 1.15
CA LEU A 109 -11.71 4.25 0.50
C LEU A 109 -13.18 4.45 0.11
N ALA A 110 -13.82 3.46 -0.48
CA ALA A 110 -15.24 3.52 -0.82
C ALA A 110 -16.11 3.77 0.42
N GLY A 111 -15.80 3.09 1.53
CA GLY A 111 -16.49 3.28 2.82
C GLY A 111 -16.36 4.70 3.39
N ILE A 112 -15.18 5.33 3.25
CA ILE A 112 -14.94 6.73 3.66
C ILE A 112 -15.91 7.69 2.94
N PHE A 113 -16.18 7.41 1.66
CA PHE A 113 -17.12 8.22 0.88
C PHE A 113 -18.59 7.81 1.03
N GLY A 114 -18.89 6.74 1.77
CA GLY A 114 -20.24 6.23 1.95
C GLY A 114 -20.80 5.61 0.67
N MET A 115 -19.94 4.95 -0.10
CA MET A 115 -20.33 4.30 -1.35
C MET A 115 -21.21 3.08 -1.07
N ASN A 116 -22.31 2.96 -1.79
CA ASN A 116 -23.28 1.85 -1.74
C ASN A 116 -23.35 1.17 -3.11
N ASP A 117 -23.91 -0.03 -3.14
CA ASP A 117 -24.11 -0.83 -4.37
C ASP A 117 -22.79 -0.95 -5.17
N MET A 118 -21.72 -1.31 -4.45
CA MET A 118 -20.38 -1.38 -5.03
C MET A 118 -20.25 -2.53 -6.01
N GLU A 119 -19.69 -2.22 -7.18
CA GLU A 119 -19.24 -3.19 -8.17
C GLU A 119 -17.74 -3.07 -8.37
N THR A 120 -17.10 -4.17 -8.73
CA THR A 120 -15.69 -4.19 -9.10
C THR A 120 -15.53 -3.86 -10.59
N PHE A 121 -14.44 -3.17 -10.93
CA PHE A 121 -14.00 -2.95 -12.30
C PHE A 121 -12.47 -3.06 -12.39
N ALA A 122 -11.91 -2.99 -13.61
CA ALA A 122 -10.47 -3.10 -13.84
C ALA A 122 -9.89 -4.36 -13.16
N GLU A 123 -10.44 -5.53 -13.48
CA GLU A 123 -10.00 -6.84 -12.97
C GLU A 123 -9.97 -6.96 -11.43
N GLY A 124 -10.79 -6.16 -10.73
CA GLY A 124 -10.87 -6.13 -9.29
C GLY A 124 -10.11 -4.99 -8.60
N CYS A 125 -9.24 -4.29 -9.32
CA CYS A 125 -8.45 -3.18 -8.80
C CYS A 125 -9.21 -1.86 -8.60
N GLY A 126 -10.50 -1.82 -8.90
CA GLY A 126 -11.32 -0.63 -8.70
C GLY A 126 -12.68 -0.94 -8.11
N ARG A 127 -13.30 0.08 -7.55
CA ARG A 127 -14.69 0.05 -7.06
C ARG A 127 -15.46 1.19 -7.69
N VAL A 128 -16.69 0.90 -8.11
CA VAL A 128 -17.67 1.89 -8.56
C VAL A 128 -18.96 1.64 -7.81
N GLY A 129 -19.66 2.71 -7.45
CA GLY A 129 -20.93 2.60 -6.71
C GLY A 129 -21.62 3.94 -6.59
N ALA A 130 -22.77 3.95 -5.93
CA ALA A 130 -23.55 5.15 -5.66
C ALA A 130 -23.11 5.81 -4.35
N ILE A 131 -23.09 7.13 -4.32
CA ILE A 131 -22.96 7.94 -3.10
C ILE A 131 -24.18 8.83 -2.97
N GLU A 132 -24.43 9.37 -1.79
CA GLU A 132 -25.44 10.41 -1.60
C GLU A 132 -25.16 11.60 -2.52
N GLU A 133 -26.24 12.29 -2.95
CA GLU A 133 -26.13 13.46 -3.81
C GLU A 133 -25.30 14.55 -3.13
N ILE A 134 -24.19 14.90 -3.74
CA ILE A 134 -23.23 15.87 -3.24
C ILE A 134 -22.63 16.66 -4.42
N THR A 135 -22.36 17.94 -4.23
CA THR A 135 -21.69 18.73 -5.26
C THR A 135 -20.20 18.38 -5.35
N VAL A 136 -19.61 18.54 -6.55
CA VAL A 136 -18.17 18.28 -6.76
C VAL A 136 -17.26 19.04 -5.78
N PRO A 137 -17.51 20.35 -5.49
CA PRO A 137 -16.72 21.07 -4.49
C PRO A 137 -16.86 20.54 -3.06
N GLU A 138 -18.02 20.03 -2.70
CA GLU A 138 -18.24 19.43 -1.38
C GLU A 138 -17.57 18.07 -1.27
N LEU A 139 -17.65 17.23 -2.32
CA LEU A 139 -16.94 15.95 -2.39
C LEU A 139 -15.42 16.15 -2.29
N ALA A 140 -14.88 17.15 -2.99
CA ALA A 140 -13.47 17.47 -2.93
C ALA A 140 -13.05 17.91 -1.51
N ARG A 141 -13.86 18.72 -0.81
CA ARG A 141 -13.58 19.08 0.58
C ARG A 141 -13.67 17.88 1.52
N LYS A 142 -14.66 17.00 1.33
CA LYS A 142 -14.76 15.76 2.09
C LYS A 142 -13.50 14.92 1.91
N ALA A 143 -13.04 14.72 0.67
CA ALA A 143 -11.81 13.99 0.37
C ALA A 143 -10.59 14.61 1.08
N GLN A 144 -10.46 15.94 1.02
CA GLN A 144 -9.38 16.64 1.71
C GLN A 144 -9.40 16.41 3.22
N GLN A 145 -10.56 16.44 3.84
CA GLN A 145 -10.71 16.28 5.29
C GLN A 145 -10.47 14.84 5.73
N GLU A 146 -11.11 13.88 5.07
CA GLU A 146 -11.05 12.46 5.44
C GLU A 146 -9.68 11.84 5.16
N LEU A 147 -9.02 12.26 4.09
CA LEU A 147 -7.71 11.74 3.69
C LEU A 147 -6.54 12.63 4.15
N ALA A 148 -6.81 13.74 4.87
CA ALA A 148 -5.83 14.73 5.30
C ALA A 148 -4.89 15.18 4.16
N CYS A 149 -5.41 15.28 2.94
CA CYS A 149 -4.64 15.57 1.74
C CYS A 149 -4.77 17.03 1.28
N LEU A 150 -3.87 17.45 0.38
CA LEU A 150 -3.93 18.78 -0.23
C LEU A 150 -4.97 18.81 -1.35
N LEU A 151 -5.81 19.84 -1.36
CA LEU A 151 -6.69 20.12 -2.48
C LEU A 151 -6.00 21.14 -3.40
N TYR A 152 -5.71 20.72 -4.62
CA TYR A 152 -5.14 21.60 -5.67
C TYR A 152 -5.74 21.25 -7.03
N THR A 153 -5.72 22.22 -7.93
CA THR A 153 -6.11 22.01 -9.33
C THR A 153 -4.87 21.86 -10.20
N SER A 154 -4.87 20.86 -11.06
CA SER A 154 -3.88 20.75 -12.13
C SER A 154 -4.59 20.89 -13.48
N PRO A 155 -3.97 21.53 -14.50
CA PRO A 155 -4.57 21.61 -15.81
C PRO A 155 -4.74 20.23 -16.40
N SER A 156 -6.00 19.86 -16.69
CA SER A 156 -6.29 18.62 -17.38
C SER A 156 -5.71 18.65 -18.81
N PRO A 157 -5.19 17.54 -19.34
CA PRO A 157 -4.85 17.44 -20.75
C PRO A 157 -5.99 17.82 -21.69
N ARG A 158 -7.26 17.67 -21.25
CA ARG A 158 -8.45 18.10 -21.98
C ARG A 158 -8.62 19.62 -22.03
N ASP A 159 -8.15 20.34 -21.03
CA ASP A 159 -8.24 21.81 -20.97
C ASP A 159 -7.29 22.48 -21.98
N ARG A 160 -6.24 21.75 -22.44
CA ARG A 160 -5.32 22.21 -23.48
C ARG A 160 -5.88 22.12 -24.89
N SER A 161 -6.96 21.36 -25.10
CA SER A 161 -7.58 21.16 -26.42
C SER A 161 -8.58 22.23 -26.81
N VAL A 162 -8.95 23.16 -25.91
CA VAL A 162 -9.98 24.19 -26.12
C VAL A 162 -9.38 25.53 -26.60
N SER A 163 -8.07 25.66 -26.71
CA SER A 163 -7.41 26.89 -27.17
C SER A 163 -6.77 26.74 -28.56
N ARG A 164 -7.58 26.31 -29.56
CA ARG A 164 -7.26 26.44 -30.99
C ARG A 164 -8.49 26.82 -31.79
#